data_876bcacc49f9176c72d5090080113940
#
_entry.id   876bcacc49f9176c72d5090080113940
#
_cell.length_a   1.000
_cell.length_b   1.000
_cell.length_c   1.000
_cell.angle_alpha   90.00
_cell.angle_beta   90.00
_cell.angle_gamma   90.00
#
_symmetry.space_group_name_H-M   'P 1'
#
loop_
_entity.id
_entity.type
_entity.pdbx_description
1 polymer ?
#
loop_
_entity_poly.entity_id
_entity_poly.type
_entity_poly.pdbx_seq_one_letter_code
_entity_poly.pdbx_strand_id
1 'polypeptide(L)'
;MPKDAERYLDLISLHLQEHRAALFVGSGFSRNAAKITPSVKDLPLWNDLKQCFIEKLNLDHEGVVEMERESPLTLAEQVEIAYGRPELDRLLSDAIRDDDYRPAQPHLKLLQLPWSDIFTTNYDRLLERASYELTEQRFSVILNKNDLLGSAGSTRIIKLHGSFPSQRPFIITSEDYRTYPQRFAPFVNTVQQSLLENTLCMIGFSGDDPNFNSWVGWMRDNLGENNMPRMYLLLHRAPSEARREWLRRKNVIAVDLSEMFPDKQPSAIYENALDYLLKQWRESNEIGVKWAFKIPEQRLPKSTTIEQALPTLKANHKNCPNLLTLPGERLSYLRNIVQSFSLILS
;
A
#
# COMPACT_ATOMS: atom_id res chain seq x y z
N MET A 1 -8.40 27.19 -7.75
CA MET A 1 -8.44 26.24 -6.60
C MET A 1 -7.57 25.06 -6.98
N PRO A 2 -6.77 24.47 -6.07
CA PRO A 2 -6.08 23.23 -6.38
C PRO A 2 -7.10 22.17 -6.82
N LYS A 3 -6.71 21.34 -7.78
CA LYS A 3 -7.55 20.22 -8.22
C LYS A 3 -7.75 19.28 -7.04
N ASP A 4 -8.89 18.63 -6.91
CA ASP A 4 -9.16 17.72 -5.78
C ASP A 4 -8.11 16.62 -5.68
N ALA A 5 -7.61 16.10 -6.80
CA ALA A 5 -6.54 15.11 -6.85
C ALA A 5 -5.23 15.60 -6.20
N GLU A 6 -4.81 16.84 -6.47
CA GLU A 6 -3.61 17.44 -5.88
C GLU A 6 -3.70 17.48 -4.36
N ARG A 7 -4.80 18.00 -3.84
CA ARG A 7 -5.05 18.05 -2.40
C ARG A 7 -4.96 16.67 -1.73
N TYR A 8 -5.49 15.63 -2.38
CA TYR A 8 -5.44 14.28 -1.81
C TYR A 8 -4.04 13.66 -1.90
N LEU A 9 -3.29 13.93 -2.97
CA LEU A 9 -1.90 13.50 -3.06
C LEU A 9 -1.02 14.18 -2.01
N ASP A 10 -1.27 15.46 -1.71
CA ASP A 10 -0.57 16.17 -0.63
C ASP A 10 -0.86 15.56 0.74
N LEU A 11 -2.11 15.19 1.03
CA LEU A 11 -2.47 14.48 2.26
C LEU A 11 -1.80 13.11 2.34
N ILE A 12 -1.77 12.35 1.25
CA ILE A 12 -1.05 11.07 1.19
C ILE A 12 0.44 11.29 1.44
N SER A 13 1.04 12.31 0.82
CA SER A 13 2.45 12.66 1.02
C SER A 13 2.77 12.96 2.48
N LEU A 14 1.89 13.70 3.17
CA LEU A 14 2.05 13.97 4.60
C LEU A 14 2.05 12.68 5.42
N HIS A 15 1.12 11.75 5.18
CA HIS A 15 1.09 10.47 5.88
C HIS A 15 2.30 9.58 5.55
N LEU A 16 2.82 9.64 4.32
CA LEU A 16 4.07 8.96 3.96
C LEU A 16 5.26 9.51 4.75
N GLN A 17 5.36 10.85 4.91
CA GLN A 17 6.41 11.49 5.70
C GLN A 17 6.36 11.10 7.19
N GLU A 18 5.17 10.87 7.70
CA GLU A 18 4.93 10.42 9.08
C GLU A 18 5.09 8.90 9.25
N HIS A 19 5.40 8.14 8.20
CA HIS A 19 5.39 6.67 8.17
C HIS A 19 4.05 6.07 8.62
N ARG A 20 2.94 6.71 8.27
CA ARG A 20 1.57 6.34 8.61
C ARG A 20 0.70 6.11 7.38
N ALA A 21 1.29 5.64 6.31
CA ALA A 21 0.60 5.24 5.09
C ALA A 21 0.85 3.77 4.78
N ALA A 22 -0.21 2.99 4.65
CA ALA A 22 -0.17 1.63 4.14
C ALA A 22 -0.71 1.58 2.71
N LEU A 23 -0.27 0.60 1.94
CA LEU A 23 -0.64 0.44 0.54
C LEU A 23 -1.37 -0.87 0.30
N PHE A 24 -2.42 -0.83 -0.54
CA PHE A 24 -3.07 -2.02 -1.08
C PHE A 24 -2.96 -2.03 -2.60
N VAL A 25 -2.31 -3.05 -3.16
CA VAL A 25 -2.07 -3.18 -4.60
C VAL A 25 -2.96 -4.27 -5.18
N GLY A 26 -3.77 -3.91 -6.17
CA GLY A 26 -4.61 -4.83 -6.91
C GLY A 26 -4.07 -5.19 -8.30
N SER A 27 -4.68 -6.17 -8.95
CA SER A 27 -4.27 -6.71 -10.25
C SER A 27 -4.27 -5.68 -11.39
N GLY A 28 -5.07 -4.62 -11.27
CA GLY A 28 -5.05 -3.53 -12.24
C GLY A 28 -3.71 -2.80 -12.30
N PHE A 29 -2.94 -2.77 -11.20
CA PHE A 29 -1.61 -2.17 -11.20
C PHE A 29 -0.57 -3.06 -11.88
N SER A 30 -0.72 -4.38 -11.82
CA SER A 30 0.16 -5.34 -12.50
C SER A 30 0.16 -5.17 -14.03
N ARG A 31 -0.91 -4.60 -14.61
CA ARG A 31 -0.95 -4.27 -16.05
C ARG A 31 0.07 -3.21 -16.51
N ASN A 32 0.72 -2.52 -15.57
CA ASN A 32 1.84 -1.62 -15.88
C ASN A 32 3.18 -2.37 -16.05
N ALA A 33 3.18 -3.70 -15.92
CA ALA A 33 4.40 -4.51 -16.08
C ALA A 33 4.93 -4.46 -17.51
N ALA A 34 6.24 -4.56 -17.65
CA ALA A 34 6.89 -4.73 -18.93
C ALA A 34 6.76 -6.18 -19.40
N LYS A 35 6.28 -6.37 -20.63
CA LYS A 35 6.20 -7.68 -21.26
C LYS A 35 7.58 -8.11 -21.75
N ILE A 36 7.94 -9.37 -21.55
CA ILE A 36 9.23 -9.91 -22.04
C ILE A 36 9.25 -9.95 -23.57
N THR A 37 8.11 -10.28 -24.19
CA THR A 37 7.93 -10.22 -25.64
C THR A 37 6.65 -9.46 -26.00
N PRO A 38 6.61 -8.74 -27.13
CA PRO A 38 5.44 -7.97 -27.55
C PRO A 38 4.16 -8.80 -27.77
N SER A 39 4.31 -10.10 -28.04
CA SER A 39 3.20 -11.02 -28.29
C SER A 39 2.46 -11.47 -27.03
N VAL A 40 3.00 -11.20 -25.83
CA VAL A 40 2.37 -11.53 -24.57
C VAL A 40 1.09 -10.69 -24.37
N LYS A 41 0.00 -11.34 -24.00
CA LYS A 41 -1.28 -10.65 -23.67
C LYS A 41 -1.08 -9.82 -22.39
N ASP A 42 -2.03 -8.92 -22.08
CA ASP A 42 -2.03 -8.24 -20.79
C ASP A 42 -2.33 -9.21 -19.65
N LEU A 43 -1.81 -8.90 -18.46
CA LEU A 43 -2.17 -9.65 -17.25
C LEU A 43 -3.68 -9.63 -17.04
N PRO A 44 -4.30 -10.78 -16.72
CA PRO A 44 -5.73 -10.90 -16.62
C PRO A 44 -6.28 -10.10 -15.43
N LEU A 45 -7.45 -9.51 -15.60
CA LEU A 45 -8.31 -9.05 -14.53
C LEU A 45 -9.36 -10.12 -14.18
N TRP A 46 -10.16 -9.88 -13.18
CA TRP A 46 -11.21 -10.82 -12.74
C TRP A 46 -12.16 -11.26 -13.88
N ASN A 47 -12.52 -10.34 -14.78
CA ASN A 47 -13.37 -10.71 -15.92
C ASN A 47 -12.66 -11.61 -16.92
N ASP A 48 -11.36 -11.42 -17.13
CA ASP A 48 -10.56 -12.27 -18.00
C ASP A 48 -10.42 -13.67 -17.40
N LEU A 49 -10.17 -13.77 -16.09
CA LEU A 49 -10.16 -15.05 -15.36
C LEU A 49 -11.54 -15.76 -15.40
N LYS A 50 -12.61 -15.00 -15.26
CA LYS A 50 -13.97 -15.49 -15.37
C LYS A 50 -14.20 -16.20 -16.69
N GLN A 51 -13.76 -15.61 -17.80
CA GLN A 51 -13.86 -16.24 -19.13
C GLN A 51 -13.05 -17.54 -19.20
N CYS A 52 -11.84 -17.57 -18.64
CA CYS A 52 -11.03 -18.80 -18.58
C CYS A 52 -11.76 -19.92 -17.81
N PHE A 53 -12.50 -19.60 -16.74
CA PHE A 53 -13.28 -20.59 -15.98
C PHE A 53 -14.46 -21.11 -16.77
N ILE A 54 -15.23 -20.25 -17.45
CA ILE A 54 -16.36 -20.62 -18.32
C ILE A 54 -15.86 -21.51 -19.46
N GLU A 55 -14.80 -21.15 -20.15
CA GLU A 55 -14.19 -21.94 -21.20
C GLU A 55 -13.76 -23.33 -20.70
N LYS A 56 -13.18 -23.39 -19.49
CA LYS A 56 -12.75 -24.65 -18.88
C LYS A 56 -13.90 -25.59 -18.55
N LEU A 57 -15.05 -25.07 -18.13
CA LEU A 57 -16.23 -25.86 -17.83
C LEU A 57 -16.84 -26.50 -19.07
N ASN A 58 -16.51 -26.02 -20.27
CA ASN A 58 -16.91 -26.59 -21.58
C ASN A 58 -18.41 -26.83 -21.68
N LEU A 59 -19.20 -25.82 -21.36
CA LEU A 59 -20.67 -25.87 -21.33
C LEU A 59 -21.28 -25.62 -22.71
N ASP A 60 -22.54 -26.03 -22.92
CA ASP A 60 -23.32 -25.60 -24.05
C ASP A 60 -23.68 -24.11 -23.98
N HIS A 61 -24.38 -23.62 -25.02
CA HIS A 61 -24.71 -22.19 -25.10
C HIS A 61 -25.57 -21.69 -23.93
N GLU A 62 -26.54 -22.49 -23.48
CA GLU A 62 -27.42 -22.13 -22.38
C GLU A 62 -26.66 -22.09 -21.07
N GLY A 63 -25.78 -23.07 -20.82
CA GLY A 63 -24.92 -23.13 -19.67
C GLY A 63 -23.94 -21.94 -19.63
N VAL A 64 -23.36 -21.53 -20.77
CA VAL A 64 -22.49 -20.33 -20.84
C VAL A 64 -23.26 -19.09 -20.42
N VAL A 65 -24.48 -18.87 -20.93
CA VAL A 65 -25.31 -17.69 -20.57
C VAL A 65 -25.66 -17.66 -19.08
N GLU A 66 -25.88 -18.85 -18.48
CA GLU A 66 -26.11 -18.98 -17.04
C GLU A 66 -24.83 -18.58 -16.27
N MET A 67 -23.68 -19.12 -16.63
CA MET A 67 -22.41 -18.89 -15.96
C MET A 67 -21.91 -17.44 -16.10
N GLU A 68 -22.29 -16.74 -17.15
CA GLU A 68 -21.97 -15.31 -17.28
C GLU A 68 -22.60 -14.43 -16.18
N ARG A 69 -23.62 -14.92 -15.48
CA ARG A 69 -24.26 -14.23 -14.34
C ARG A 69 -23.57 -14.54 -13.01
N GLU A 70 -22.81 -15.63 -12.95
CA GLU A 70 -22.13 -16.07 -11.75
C GLU A 70 -20.92 -15.21 -11.41
N SER A 71 -20.53 -15.20 -10.13
CA SER A 71 -19.31 -14.54 -9.68
C SER A 71 -18.06 -15.33 -10.13
N PRO A 72 -16.93 -14.67 -10.35
CA PRO A 72 -15.67 -15.37 -10.63
C PRO A 72 -15.29 -16.40 -9.55
N LEU A 73 -15.64 -16.14 -8.29
CA LEU A 73 -15.32 -17.01 -7.15
C LEU A 73 -16.16 -18.31 -7.21
N THR A 74 -17.45 -18.18 -7.53
CA THR A 74 -18.36 -19.30 -7.72
C THR A 74 -17.90 -20.19 -8.90
N LEU A 75 -17.49 -19.55 -10.00
CA LEU A 75 -16.98 -20.27 -11.18
C LEU A 75 -15.67 -21.00 -10.89
N ALA A 76 -14.75 -20.38 -10.15
CA ALA A 76 -13.53 -21.04 -9.71
C ALA A 76 -13.83 -22.27 -8.85
N GLU A 77 -14.83 -22.18 -7.97
CA GLU A 77 -15.28 -23.31 -7.15
C GLU A 77 -15.89 -24.43 -7.98
N GLN A 78 -16.70 -24.11 -9.00
CA GLN A 78 -17.24 -25.11 -9.93
C GLN A 78 -16.13 -25.80 -10.73
N VAL A 79 -15.10 -25.07 -11.18
CA VAL A 79 -13.93 -25.66 -11.83
C VAL A 79 -13.20 -26.59 -10.86
N GLU A 80 -13.01 -26.19 -9.59
CA GLU A 80 -12.39 -27.04 -8.57
C GLU A 80 -13.18 -28.32 -8.33
N ILE A 81 -14.51 -28.23 -8.23
CA ILE A 81 -15.39 -29.40 -8.05
C ILE A 81 -15.30 -30.33 -9.25
N ALA A 82 -15.32 -29.80 -10.46
CA ALA A 82 -15.33 -30.59 -11.68
C ALA A 82 -13.98 -31.24 -12.02
N TYR A 83 -12.87 -30.55 -11.75
CA TYR A 83 -11.54 -30.96 -12.24
C TYR A 83 -10.49 -31.10 -11.14
N GLY A 84 -10.82 -30.72 -9.92
CA GLY A 84 -9.92 -30.73 -8.77
C GLY A 84 -9.04 -29.50 -8.64
N ARG A 85 -8.53 -29.27 -7.42
CA ARG A 85 -7.68 -28.11 -7.08
C ARG A 85 -6.41 -27.98 -7.91
N PRO A 86 -5.66 -29.07 -8.22
CA PRO A 86 -4.46 -28.94 -9.05
C PRO A 86 -4.74 -28.37 -10.43
N GLU A 87 -5.89 -28.69 -11.03
CA GLU A 87 -6.27 -28.20 -12.34
C GLU A 87 -6.69 -26.72 -12.29
N LEU A 88 -7.39 -26.29 -11.25
CA LEU A 88 -7.69 -24.87 -11.02
C LEU A 88 -6.39 -24.06 -10.85
N ASP A 89 -5.44 -24.55 -10.03
CA ASP A 89 -4.16 -23.89 -9.83
C ASP A 89 -3.34 -23.80 -11.13
N ARG A 90 -3.40 -24.87 -11.99
CA ARG A 90 -2.76 -24.87 -13.29
C ARG A 90 -3.39 -23.84 -14.22
N LEU A 91 -4.73 -23.77 -14.25
CA LEU A 91 -5.46 -22.79 -15.07
C LEU A 91 -5.09 -21.36 -14.69
N LEU A 92 -4.97 -21.07 -13.40
CA LEU A 92 -4.49 -19.76 -12.92
C LEU A 92 -3.08 -19.46 -13.39
N SER A 93 -2.17 -20.43 -13.28
CA SER A 93 -0.79 -20.28 -13.72
C SER A 93 -0.70 -20.01 -15.23
N ASP A 94 -1.49 -20.76 -16.01
CA ASP A 94 -1.53 -20.62 -17.48
C ASP A 94 -2.16 -19.28 -17.90
N ALA A 95 -3.14 -18.77 -17.14
CA ALA A 95 -3.76 -17.48 -17.42
C ALA A 95 -2.88 -16.29 -17.06
N ILE A 96 -2.17 -16.35 -15.92
CA ILE A 96 -1.38 -15.22 -15.40
C ILE A 96 0.02 -15.18 -16.01
N ARG A 97 0.65 -16.35 -16.23
CA ARG A 97 1.98 -16.46 -16.89
C ARG A 97 3.02 -15.49 -16.31
N ASP A 98 3.14 -15.48 -14.99
CA ASP A 98 3.94 -14.50 -14.23
C ASP A 98 5.37 -14.30 -14.78
N ASP A 99 5.99 -15.34 -15.32
CA ASP A 99 7.34 -15.30 -15.87
C ASP A 99 7.47 -14.54 -17.22
N ASP A 100 6.35 -14.24 -17.89
CA ASP A 100 6.32 -13.46 -19.13
C ASP A 100 6.41 -11.95 -18.89
N TYR A 101 6.47 -11.51 -17.62
CA TYR A 101 6.47 -10.10 -17.26
C TYR A 101 7.62 -9.74 -16.33
N ARG A 102 7.99 -8.45 -16.37
CA ARG A 102 8.98 -7.86 -15.47
C ARG A 102 8.41 -6.60 -14.82
N PRO A 103 8.86 -6.23 -13.62
CA PRO A 103 8.55 -4.92 -13.06
C PRO A 103 8.92 -3.81 -14.05
N ALA A 104 8.12 -2.76 -14.10
CA ALA A 104 8.42 -1.55 -14.86
C ALA A 104 8.54 -0.36 -13.89
N GLN A 105 8.87 0.82 -14.41
CA GLN A 105 9.11 2.01 -13.60
C GLN A 105 8.02 2.32 -12.58
N PRO A 106 6.70 2.16 -12.88
CA PRO A 106 5.68 2.37 -11.86
C PRO A 106 5.84 1.46 -10.62
N HIS A 107 6.26 0.19 -10.80
CA HIS A 107 6.47 -0.73 -9.67
C HIS A 107 7.66 -0.32 -8.81
N LEU A 108 8.77 0.08 -9.42
CA LEU A 108 9.97 0.55 -8.71
C LEU A 108 9.67 1.85 -7.95
N LYS A 109 9.03 2.83 -8.59
CA LYS A 109 8.66 4.10 -7.97
C LYS A 109 7.68 3.91 -6.81
N LEU A 110 6.72 2.99 -6.95
CA LEU A 110 5.77 2.66 -5.90
C LEU A 110 6.50 2.17 -4.63
N LEU A 111 7.47 1.28 -4.79
CA LEU A 111 8.24 0.72 -3.69
C LEU A 111 9.29 1.69 -3.12
N GLN A 112 9.68 2.74 -3.82
CA GLN A 112 10.59 3.78 -3.29
C GLN A 112 9.91 4.67 -2.24
N LEU A 113 8.58 4.70 -2.17
CA LEU A 113 7.85 5.44 -1.16
C LEU A 113 7.86 4.73 0.20
N PRO A 114 7.90 5.46 1.33
CA PRO A 114 8.06 4.88 2.66
C PRO A 114 6.74 4.35 3.22
N TRP A 115 6.17 3.35 2.59
CA TRP A 115 4.99 2.66 3.09
C TRP A 115 5.28 1.92 4.39
N SER A 116 4.35 1.94 5.34
CA SER A 116 4.44 1.13 6.55
C SER A 116 4.27 -0.35 6.21
N ASP A 117 3.25 -0.68 5.42
CA ASP A 117 2.95 -2.02 4.92
C ASP A 117 2.45 -1.94 3.48
N ILE A 118 2.72 -2.98 2.71
CA ILE A 118 2.21 -3.16 1.34
C ILE A 118 1.44 -4.48 1.30
N PHE A 119 0.13 -4.41 1.15
CA PHE A 119 -0.76 -5.56 1.00
C PHE A 119 -1.07 -5.81 -0.47
N THR A 120 -1.18 -7.06 -0.86
CA THR A 120 -1.66 -7.41 -2.19
C THR A 120 -2.38 -8.75 -2.21
N THR A 121 -3.44 -8.83 -3.02
CA THR A 121 -4.14 -10.07 -3.35
C THR A 121 -3.65 -10.67 -4.68
N ASN A 122 -2.69 -10.02 -5.35
CA ASN A 122 -2.16 -10.48 -6.61
C ASN A 122 -1.29 -11.73 -6.42
N TYR A 123 -1.41 -12.68 -7.34
CA TYR A 123 -0.61 -13.90 -7.34
C TYR A 123 0.75 -13.71 -8.00
N ASP A 124 0.89 -12.71 -8.90
CA ASP A 124 2.15 -12.40 -9.58
C ASP A 124 3.25 -11.93 -8.61
N ARG A 125 4.51 -11.99 -9.04
CA ARG A 125 5.69 -11.61 -8.24
C ARG A 125 6.29 -10.26 -8.64
N LEU A 126 5.51 -9.38 -9.24
CA LEU A 126 6.04 -8.10 -9.73
C LEU A 126 6.57 -7.22 -8.60
N LEU A 127 5.87 -7.14 -7.46
CA LEU A 127 6.33 -6.37 -6.31
C LEU A 127 7.56 -7.01 -5.65
N GLU A 128 7.58 -8.33 -5.51
CA GLU A 128 8.73 -9.05 -4.97
C GLU A 128 9.97 -8.86 -5.84
N ARG A 129 9.82 -9.00 -7.17
CA ARG A 129 10.93 -8.78 -8.11
C ARG A 129 11.38 -7.33 -8.11
N ALA A 130 10.47 -6.36 -8.06
CA ALA A 130 10.80 -4.94 -7.95
C ALA A 130 11.56 -4.63 -6.65
N SER A 131 11.22 -5.28 -5.55
CA SER A 131 11.91 -5.07 -4.27
C SER A 131 13.37 -5.52 -4.28
N TYR A 132 13.71 -6.56 -5.08
CA TYR A 132 15.10 -7.00 -5.24
C TYR A 132 15.96 -6.05 -6.09
N GLU A 133 15.34 -5.19 -6.89
CA GLU A 133 16.04 -4.17 -7.66
C GLU A 133 16.39 -2.93 -6.83
N LEU A 134 15.75 -2.75 -5.66
CA LEU A 134 15.93 -1.60 -4.77
C LEU A 134 16.91 -1.96 -3.64
N THR A 135 18.14 -1.44 -3.72
CA THR A 135 19.21 -1.73 -2.75
C THR A 135 19.18 -0.85 -1.52
N GLU A 136 18.50 0.30 -1.58
CA GLU A 136 18.48 1.31 -0.51
C GLU A 136 17.43 1.04 0.57
N GLN A 137 16.46 0.17 0.30
CA GLN A 137 15.37 -0.15 1.22
C GLN A 137 15.34 -1.64 1.54
N ARG A 138 14.95 -1.96 2.78
CA ARG A 138 14.74 -3.34 3.21
C ARG A 138 13.27 -3.69 3.10
N PHE A 139 12.99 -4.74 2.35
CA PHE A 139 11.67 -5.34 2.25
C PHE A 139 11.66 -6.74 2.87
N SER A 140 10.57 -7.07 3.56
CA SER A 140 10.26 -8.42 3.99
C SER A 140 9.06 -8.92 3.20
N VAL A 141 9.27 -9.92 2.36
CA VAL A 141 8.18 -10.55 1.61
C VAL A 141 7.52 -11.61 2.51
N ILE A 142 6.24 -11.42 2.78
CA ILE A 142 5.44 -12.25 3.68
C ILE A 142 4.50 -13.12 2.82
N LEU A 143 4.85 -14.39 2.69
CA LEU A 143 4.11 -15.38 1.92
C LEU A 143 3.27 -16.30 2.82
N ASN A 144 3.75 -16.53 4.05
CA ASN A 144 3.09 -17.39 5.03
C ASN A 144 3.17 -16.79 6.44
N LYS A 145 2.42 -17.35 7.38
CA LYS A 145 2.34 -16.84 8.76
C LYS A 145 3.68 -16.80 9.51
N ASN A 146 4.62 -17.67 9.17
CA ASN A 146 5.93 -17.72 9.84
C ASN A 146 6.83 -16.55 9.39
N ASP A 147 6.62 -16.03 8.18
CA ASP A 147 7.38 -14.88 7.66
C ASP A 147 7.05 -13.57 8.41
N LEU A 148 5.91 -13.53 9.11
CA LEU A 148 5.57 -12.40 10.00
C LEU A 148 6.53 -12.30 11.19
N LEU A 149 7.15 -13.44 11.60
CA LEU A 149 8.11 -13.46 12.69
C LEU A 149 9.41 -12.79 12.24
N GLY A 150 9.84 -11.76 12.96
CA GLY A 150 11.08 -11.04 12.64
C GLY A 150 11.00 -10.05 11.48
N SER A 151 9.82 -9.82 10.90
CA SER A 151 9.63 -8.82 9.84
C SER A 151 9.53 -7.38 10.34
N ALA A 152 9.54 -7.16 11.65
CA ALA A 152 9.52 -5.83 12.25
C ALA A 152 10.78 -5.03 11.87
N GLY A 153 10.61 -3.75 11.54
CA GLY A 153 11.72 -2.86 11.15
C GLY A 153 12.06 -2.87 9.66
N SER A 154 11.27 -3.53 8.82
CA SER A 154 11.33 -3.45 7.35
C SER A 154 9.95 -3.20 6.78
N THR A 155 9.86 -2.60 5.59
CA THR A 155 8.60 -2.52 4.85
C THR A 155 8.17 -3.93 4.42
N ARG A 156 6.97 -4.36 4.81
CA ARG A 156 6.46 -5.70 4.52
C ARG A 156 5.66 -5.70 3.23
N ILE A 157 5.95 -6.65 2.33
CA ILE A 157 5.11 -6.95 1.17
C ILE A 157 4.32 -8.22 1.51
N ILE A 158 3.04 -8.08 1.80
CA ILE A 158 2.20 -9.14 2.36
C ILE A 158 1.28 -9.69 1.29
N LYS A 159 1.50 -10.95 0.90
CA LYS A 159 0.75 -11.68 -0.13
C LYS A 159 -0.44 -12.39 0.52
N LEU A 160 -1.60 -11.76 0.46
CA LEU A 160 -2.79 -12.24 1.16
C LEU A 160 -3.42 -13.49 0.53
N HIS A 161 -3.28 -13.67 -0.79
CA HIS A 161 -3.98 -14.73 -1.53
C HIS A 161 -3.04 -15.79 -2.13
N GLY A 162 -1.80 -15.87 -1.65
CA GLY A 162 -0.78 -16.76 -2.19
C GLY A 162 0.10 -16.07 -3.22
N SER A 163 1.11 -16.78 -3.75
CA SER A 163 2.09 -16.27 -4.71
C SER A 163 2.64 -17.38 -5.59
N PHE A 164 2.86 -17.10 -6.88
CA PHE A 164 3.58 -18.03 -7.76
C PHE A 164 5.05 -18.15 -7.34
N PRO A 165 5.72 -19.26 -7.68
CA PRO A 165 5.16 -20.48 -8.27
C PRO A 165 4.56 -21.45 -7.25
N SER A 166 4.83 -21.28 -5.96
CA SER A 166 4.66 -22.38 -5.00
C SER A 166 3.93 -22.04 -3.71
N GLN A 167 3.65 -20.76 -3.43
CA GLN A 167 2.99 -20.41 -2.17
C GLN A 167 1.47 -20.59 -2.28
N ARG A 168 1.01 -21.72 -1.80
CA ARG A 168 -0.38 -22.16 -1.81
C ARG A 168 -0.97 -22.24 -0.40
N PRO A 169 -2.29 -22.28 -0.27
CA PRO A 169 -3.30 -22.27 -1.34
C PRO A 169 -3.46 -20.88 -1.96
N PHE A 170 -3.82 -20.82 -3.25
CA PHE A 170 -4.35 -19.60 -3.85
C PHE A 170 -5.77 -19.37 -3.32
N ILE A 171 -6.09 -18.18 -2.88
CA ILE A 171 -7.41 -17.81 -2.38
C ILE A 171 -8.26 -17.32 -3.55
N ILE A 172 -9.14 -18.17 -4.07
CA ILE A 172 -9.88 -17.87 -5.30
C ILE A 172 -11.31 -18.39 -5.32
N THR A 173 -11.65 -19.46 -4.59
CA THR A 173 -13.02 -19.99 -4.54
C THR A 173 -13.85 -19.30 -3.47
N SER A 174 -15.18 -19.37 -3.56
CA SER A 174 -16.09 -18.86 -2.53
C SER A 174 -15.78 -19.50 -1.16
N GLU A 175 -15.42 -20.78 -1.15
CA GLU A 175 -15.06 -21.52 0.06
C GLU A 175 -13.71 -21.04 0.63
N ASP A 176 -12.71 -20.72 -0.21
CA ASP A 176 -11.46 -20.12 0.24
C ASP A 176 -11.73 -18.80 0.98
N TYR A 177 -12.56 -17.92 0.41
CA TYR A 177 -12.90 -16.64 1.02
C TYR A 177 -13.71 -16.80 2.31
N ARG A 178 -14.64 -17.74 2.35
CA ARG A 178 -15.45 -18.04 3.54
C ARG A 178 -14.60 -18.50 4.72
N THR A 179 -13.62 -19.34 4.44
CA THR A 179 -12.73 -19.91 5.48
C THR A 179 -11.53 -19.04 5.80
N TYR A 180 -11.26 -18.00 5.00
CA TYR A 180 -10.08 -17.13 5.10
C TYR A 180 -9.87 -16.56 6.51
N PRO A 181 -10.88 -15.97 7.18
CA PRO A 181 -10.67 -15.35 8.50
C PRO A 181 -10.14 -16.31 9.57
N GLN A 182 -10.50 -17.59 9.46
CA GLN A 182 -10.05 -18.62 10.42
C GLN A 182 -8.70 -19.20 10.02
N ARG A 183 -8.51 -19.55 8.76
CA ARG A 183 -7.29 -20.21 8.26
C ARG A 183 -6.10 -19.26 8.20
N PHE A 184 -6.35 -17.97 7.97
CA PHE A 184 -5.36 -16.93 7.79
C PHE A 184 -5.49 -15.80 8.81
N ALA A 185 -5.96 -16.10 10.03
CA ALA A 185 -6.15 -15.15 11.11
C ALA A 185 -4.94 -14.22 11.37
N PRO A 186 -3.66 -14.67 11.33
CA PRO A 186 -2.52 -13.78 11.47
C PRO A 186 -2.47 -12.68 10.39
N PHE A 187 -2.80 -12.99 9.13
CA PHE A 187 -2.88 -11.99 8.07
C PHE A 187 -4.05 -11.03 8.28
N VAL A 188 -5.22 -11.56 8.64
CA VAL A 188 -6.40 -10.74 8.94
C VAL A 188 -6.10 -9.74 10.05
N ASN A 189 -5.49 -10.18 11.15
CA ASN A 189 -5.11 -9.33 12.27
C ASN A 189 -4.09 -8.27 11.84
N THR A 190 -3.11 -8.64 11.01
CA THR A 190 -2.11 -7.68 10.50
C THR A 190 -2.76 -6.60 9.64
N VAL A 191 -3.69 -6.99 8.74
CA VAL A 191 -4.43 -6.01 7.93
C VAL A 191 -5.28 -5.10 8.81
N GLN A 192 -6.05 -5.68 9.74
CA GLN A 192 -6.92 -4.92 10.66
C GLN A 192 -6.13 -3.93 11.51
N GLN A 193 -4.99 -4.34 12.07
CA GLN A 193 -4.11 -3.46 12.81
C GLN A 193 -3.56 -2.33 11.93
N SER A 194 -3.06 -2.66 10.74
CA SER A 194 -2.54 -1.64 9.82
C SER A 194 -3.61 -0.64 9.39
N LEU A 195 -4.85 -1.09 9.20
CA LEU A 195 -5.99 -0.21 8.88
C LEU A 195 -6.39 0.72 10.02
N LEU A 196 -6.14 0.35 11.28
CA LEU A 196 -6.37 1.21 12.45
C LEU A 196 -5.27 2.26 12.61
N GLU A 197 -4.04 1.91 12.29
CA GLU A 197 -2.84 2.73 12.56
C GLU A 197 -2.47 3.65 11.39
N ASN A 198 -2.86 3.29 10.16
CA ASN A 198 -2.40 3.93 8.94
C ASN A 198 -3.54 4.46 8.08
N THR A 199 -3.24 5.49 7.31
CA THR A 199 -4.04 5.86 6.14
C THR A 199 -3.81 4.83 5.04
N LEU A 200 -4.87 4.21 4.54
CA LEU A 200 -4.79 3.23 3.46
C LEU A 200 -4.84 3.91 2.10
N CYS A 201 -3.82 3.68 1.28
CA CYS A 201 -3.82 4.00 -0.14
C CYS A 201 -4.03 2.73 -0.95
N MET A 202 -4.86 2.78 -1.99
CA MET A 202 -5.15 1.66 -2.88
C MET A 202 -4.81 2.05 -4.31
N ILE A 203 -4.17 1.15 -5.05
CA ILE A 203 -3.80 1.36 -6.45
C ILE A 203 -4.06 0.09 -7.27
N GLY A 204 -4.63 0.26 -8.47
CA GLY A 204 -4.97 -0.89 -9.31
C GLY A 204 -6.00 -1.84 -8.70
N PHE A 205 -6.76 -1.38 -7.73
CA PHE A 205 -7.72 -2.14 -6.95
C PHE A 205 -9.14 -1.67 -7.25
N SER A 206 -10.09 -2.60 -7.34
CA SER A 206 -11.49 -2.25 -7.62
C SER A 206 -12.30 -1.89 -6.37
N GLY A 207 -11.87 -2.35 -5.20
CA GLY A 207 -12.65 -2.23 -3.95
C GLY A 207 -13.80 -3.24 -3.84
N ASP A 208 -13.86 -4.23 -4.72
CA ASP A 208 -14.93 -5.25 -4.74
C ASP A 208 -14.52 -6.56 -4.05
N ASP A 209 -13.25 -6.70 -3.62
CA ASP A 209 -12.76 -7.89 -2.94
C ASP A 209 -13.55 -8.15 -1.65
N PRO A 210 -14.12 -9.37 -1.46
CA PRO A 210 -14.93 -9.68 -0.29
C PRO A 210 -14.19 -9.60 1.03
N ASN A 211 -12.91 -10.00 1.08
CA ASN A 211 -12.09 -9.89 2.28
C ASN A 211 -11.89 -8.41 2.65
N PHE A 212 -11.55 -7.56 1.67
CA PHE A 212 -11.41 -6.12 1.88
C PHE A 212 -12.72 -5.51 2.41
N ASN A 213 -13.85 -5.86 1.81
CA ASN A 213 -15.16 -5.39 2.27
C ASN A 213 -15.48 -5.83 3.70
N SER A 214 -15.09 -7.06 4.07
CA SER A 214 -15.21 -7.57 5.43
C SER A 214 -14.37 -6.78 6.43
N TRP A 215 -13.11 -6.43 6.08
CA TRP A 215 -12.24 -5.62 6.95
C TRP A 215 -12.74 -4.18 7.11
N VAL A 216 -13.23 -3.55 6.04
CA VAL A 216 -13.88 -2.22 6.11
C VAL A 216 -15.14 -2.27 6.97
N GLY A 217 -15.95 -3.32 6.85
CA GLY A 217 -17.11 -3.56 7.71
C GLY A 217 -16.70 -3.69 9.18
N TRP A 218 -15.69 -4.50 9.45
CA TRP A 218 -15.15 -4.67 10.80
C TRP A 218 -14.67 -3.35 11.42
N MET A 219 -13.95 -2.51 10.66
CA MET A 219 -13.54 -1.18 11.15
C MET A 219 -14.75 -0.30 11.51
N ARG A 220 -15.75 -0.27 10.62
CA ARG A 220 -16.96 0.53 10.85
C ARG A 220 -17.70 0.10 12.11
N ASP A 221 -17.82 -1.21 12.33
CA ASP A 221 -18.52 -1.79 13.47
C ASP A 221 -17.77 -1.52 14.79
N ASN A 222 -16.44 -1.43 14.77
CA ASN A 222 -15.62 -1.21 15.96
C ASN A 222 -15.35 0.28 16.26
N LEU A 223 -15.19 1.13 15.23
CA LEU A 223 -14.84 2.55 15.41
C LEU A 223 -16.04 3.49 15.25
N GLY A 224 -17.12 3.03 14.62
CA GLY A 224 -18.23 3.88 14.17
C GLY A 224 -17.88 4.66 12.89
N GLU A 225 -18.88 5.00 12.10
CA GLU A 225 -18.70 5.62 10.77
C GLU A 225 -17.88 6.92 10.80
N ASN A 226 -18.05 7.73 11.85
CA ASN A 226 -17.41 9.04 11.95
C ASN A 226 -15.92 8.98 12.35
N ASN A 227 -15.46 7.87 12.89
CA ASN A 227 -14.10 7.70 13.39
C ASN A 227 -13.22 6.82 12.49
N MET A 228 -13.75 6.30 11.38
CA MET A 228 -12.99 5.50 10.45
C MET A 228 -11.86 6.33 9.81
N PRO A 229 -10.63 5.80 9.72
CA PRO A 229 -9.59 6.40 8.92
C PRO A 229 -10.04 6.55 7.45
N ARG A 230 -9.64 7.64 6.82
CA ARG A 230 -9.89 7.83 5.38
C ARG A 230 -9.01 6.90 4.58
N MET A 231 -9.60 6.33 3.53
CA MET A 231 -8.89 5.49 2.56
C MET A 231 -8.89 6.19 1.21
N TYR A 232 -7.82 6.10 0.45
CA TYR A 232 -7.66 6.75 -0.85
C TYR A 232 -7.51 5.70 -1.95
N LEU A 233 -8.37 5.73 -2.94
CA LEU A 233 -8.28 4.87 -4.13
C LEU A 233 -7.77 5.69 -5.31
N LEU A 234 -6.52 5.44 -5.72
CA LEU A 234 -5.86 6.10 -6.83
C LEU A 234 -6.34 5.52 -8.16
N LEU A 235 -7.00 6.34 -8.97
CA LEU A 235 -7.61 5.94 -10.23
C LEU A 235 -6.97 6.70 -11.39
N HIS A 236 -6.67 6.01 -12.49
CA HIS A 236 -6.15 6.61 -13.71
C HIS A 236 -7.24 7.30 -14.57
N ARG A 237 -8.50 7.19 -14.16
CA ARG A 237 -9.67 7.83 -14.83
C ARG A 237 -10.76 8.10 -13.82
N ALA A 238 -11.61 9.09 -14.12
CA ALA A 238 -12.77 9.42 -13.31
C ALA A 238 -13.70 8.21 -13.15
N PRO A 239 -14.11 7.85 -11.92
CA PRO A 239 -15.19 6.90 -11.72
C PRO A 239 -16.54 7.54 -12.05
N SER A 240 -17.56 6.72 -12.36
CA SER A 240 -18.93 7.23 -12.45
C SER A 240 -19.37 7.82 -11.09
N GLU A 241 -20.34 8.74 -11.11
CA GLU A 241 -20.87 9.36 -9.89
C GLU A 241 -21.44 8.30 -8.93
N ALA A 242 -22.17 7.31 -9.45
CA ALA A 242 -22.67 6.20 -8.65
C ALA A 242 -21.53 5.41 -7.97
N ARG A 243 -20.41 5.20 -8.67
CA ARG A 243 -19.22 4.54 -8.11
C ARG A 243 -18.53 5.40 -7.06
N ARG A 244 -18.42 6.70 -7.28
CA ARG A 244 -17.87 7.68 -6.34
C ARG A 244 -18.66 7.67 -5.03
N GLU A 245 -20.00 7.75 -5.13
CA GLU A 245 -20.87 7.73 -3.96
C GLU A 245 -20.82 6.38 -3.20
N TRP A 246 -20.77 5.26 -3.92
CA TRP A 246 -20.63 3.94 -3.33
C TRP A 246 -19.31 3.79 -2.55
N LEU A 247 -18.19 4.29 -3.10
CA LEU A 247 -16.90 4.33 -2.41
C LEU A 247 -16.96 5.25 -1.19
N ARG A 248 -17.55 6.43 -1.32
CA ARG A 248 -17.70 7.40 -0.23
C ARG A 248 -18.41 6.79 0.99
N ARG A 249 -19.46 5.99 0.77
CA ARG A 249 -20.17 5.27 1.85
C ARG A 249 -19.29 4.24 2.58
N LYS A 250 -18.20 3.83 1.98
CA LYS A 250 -17.19 2.97 2.60
C LYS A 250 -16.01 3.75 3.19
N ASN A 251 -16.12 5.07 3.29
CA ASN A 251 -15.05 5.99 3.68
C ASN A 251 -13.82 5.93 2.75
N VAL A 252 -14.05 5.56 1.47
CA VAL A 252 -13.04 5.52 0.42
C VAL A 252 -13.19 6.74 -0.48
N ILE A 253 -12.14 7.53 -0.59
CA ILE A 253 -12.06 8.70 -1.46
C ILE A 253 -11.46 8.24 -2.79
N ALA A 254 -12.23 8.38 -3.87
CA ALA A 254 -11.76 8.15 -5.23
C ALA A 254 -10.94 9.35 -5.70
N VAL A 255 -9.64 9.16 -5.90
CA VAL A 255 -8.71 10.18 -6.38
C VAL A 255 -8.50 9.98 -7.87
N ASP A 256 -9.07 10.89 -8.67
CA ASP A 256 -8.90 10.88 -10.13
C ASP A 256 -7.58 11.53 -10.52
N LEU A 257 -6.58 10.69 -10.78
CA LEU A 257 -5.24 11.16 -11.17
C LEU A 257 -5.22 11.83 -12.54
N SER A 258 -6.19 11.52 -13.44
CA SER A 258 -6.25 12.12 -14.77
C SER A 258 -6.54 13.64 -14.74
N GLU A 259 -7.06 14.16 -13.63
CA GLU A 259 -7.23 15.59 -13.43
C GLU A 259 -5.88 16.34 -13.40
N MET A 260 -4.84 15.71 -12.81
CA MET A 260 -3.50 16.31 -12.71
C MET A 260 -2.58 15.86 -13.84
N PHE A 261 -2.69 14.61 -14.22
CA PHE A 261 -1.78 13.94 -15.15
C PHE A 261 -2.55 13.40 -16.37
N PRO A 262 -3.06 14.29 -17.25
CA PRO A 262 -3.81 13.85 -18.41
C PRO A 262 -2.90 13.11 -19.39
N ASP A 263 -3.11 11.81 -19.53
CA ASP A 263 -2.45 10.95 -20.51
C ASP A 263 -3.42 9.89 -21.01
N LYS A 264 -3.12 9.29 -22.17
CA LYS A 264 -3.90 8.19 -22.74
C LYS A 264 -3.51 6.84 -22.13
N GLN A 265 -2.28 6.73 -21.62
CA GLN A 265 -1.73 5.50 -21.07
C GLN A 265 -1.88 5.47 -19.55
N PRO A 266 -2.62 4.51 -19.00
CA PRO A 266 -2.77 4.38 -17.54
C PRO A 266 -1.42 4.30 -16.79
N SER A 267 -0.42 3.63 -17.38
CA SER A 267 0.91 3.52 -16.80
C SER A 267 1.60 4.88 -16.61
N ALA A 268 1.49 5.78 -17.60
CA ALA A 268 2.05 7.13 -17.53
C ALA A 268 1.35 7.98 -16.44
N ILE A 269 0.04 7.84 -16.29
CA ILE A 269 -0.72 8.54 -15.24
C ILE A 269 -0.25 8.09 -13.84
N TYR A 270 -0.14 6.78 -13.62
CA TYR A 270 0.37 6.24 -12.36
C TYR A 270 1.83 6.65 -12.12
N GLU A 271 2.67 6.58 -13.14
CA GLU A 271 4.08 6.95 -13.06
C GLU A 271 4.25 8.42 -12.64
N ASN A 272 3.52 9.34 -13.27
CA ASN A 272 3.56 10.76 -12.94
C ASN A 272 3.05 11.06 -11.54
N ALA A 273 1.99 10.37 -11.09
CA ALA A 273 1.49 10.50 -9.72
C ALA A 273 2.50 10.02 -8.68
N LEU A 274 3.19 8.90 -8.97
CA LEU A 274 4.25 8.39 -8.10
C LEU A 274 5.48 9.31 -8.08
N ASP A 275 5.85 9.92 -9.22
CA ASP A 275 6.91 10.93 -9.29
C ASP A 275 6.55 12.16 -8.45
N TYR A 276 5.30 12.59 -8.49
CA TYR A 276 4.81 13.69 -7.64
C TYR A 276 5.01 13.36 -6.15
N LEU A 277 4.56 12.18 -5.70
CA LEU A 277 4.71 11.75 -4.30
C LEU A 277 6.19 11.60 -3.91
N LEU A 278 7.02 11.02 -4.78
CA LEU A 278 8.45 10.87 -4.55
C LEU A 278 9.16 12.22 -4.43
N LYS A 279 8.78 13.20 -5.26
CA LYS A 279 9.32 14.56 -5.20
C LYS A 279 8.99 15.20 -3.84
N GLN A 280 7.73 15.18 -3.45
CA GLN A 280 7.28 15.73 -2.16
C GLN A 280 8.00 15.07 -0.98
N TRP A 281 8.16 13.74 -1.01
CA TRP A 281 8.86 13.00 0.04
C TRP A 281 10.35 13.34 0.10
N ARG A 282 11.04 13.43 -1.06
CA ARG A 282 12.47 13.80 -1.12
C ARG A 282 12.71 15.22 -0.65
N GLU A 283 11.91 16.18 -1.07
CA GLU A 283 12.00 17.57 -0.64
C GLU A 283 11.84 17.71 0.88
N SER A 284 10.91 16.99 1.48
CA SER A 284 10.72 16.96 2.94
C SER A 284 11.93 16.36 3.67
N ASN A 285 12.50 15.27 3.16
CA ASN A 285 13.67 14.63 3.73
C ASN A 285 14.93 15.51 3.57
N GLU A 286 15.09 16.19 2.43
CA GLU A 286 16.18 17.15 2.25
C GLU A 286 16.08 18.33 3.22
N ILE A 287 14.87 18.82 3.50
CA ILE A 287 14.65 19.82 4.53
C ILE A 287 15.07 19.25 5.89
N GLY A 288 14.65 18.04 6.24
CA GLY A 288 15.04 17.33 7.47
C GLY A 288 16.57 17.17 7.58
N VAL A 289 17.23 16.74 6.52
CA VAL A 289 18.70 16.58 6.45
C VAL A 289 19.41 17.94 6.53
N LYS A 290 18.93 18.97 5.81
CA LYS A 290 19.48 20.34 5.92
C LYS A 290 19.35 20.90 7.34
N TRP A 291 18.29 20.53 8.06
CA TRP A 291 18.10 20.89 9.45
C TRP A 291 19.06 20.13 10.40
N ALA A 292 19.27 18.84 10.16
CA ALA A 292 20.18 18.03 10.96
C ALA A 292 21.66 18.50 10.84
N PHE A 293 22.04 19.09 9.71
CA PHE A 293 23.40 19.57 9.44
C PHE A 293 23.60 21.07 9.63
N LYS A 294 22.56 21.90 9.78
CA LYS A 294 22.66 23.27 10.23
C LYS A 294 22.81 23.32 11.77
N ILE A 295 23.89 22.75 12.26
CA ILE A 295 24.36 23.10 13.61
C ILE A 295 24.65 24.60 13.55
N PRO A 296 24.05 25.44 14.44
CA PRO A 296 24.39 26.86 14.48
C PRO A 296 25.90 26.99 14.58
N GLU A 297 26.50 27.74 13.67
CA GLU A 297 27.95 27.98 13.67
C GLU A 297 28.47 28.63 14.97
N GLN A 298 27.56 29.22 15.74
CA GLN A 298 27.83 29.75 17.07
C GLN A 298 27.72 28.63 18.12
N ARG A 299 28.86 28.02 18.42
CA ARG A 299 29.02 27.27 19.67
C ARG A 299 28.89 28.23 20.83
N LEU A 300 27.87 28.09 21.66
CA LEU A 300 27.80 28.81 22.92
C LEU A 300 29.07 28.48 23.71
N PRO A 301 29.75 29.49 24.27
CA PRO A 301 30.91 29.28 25.11
C PRO A 301 30.59 28.32 26.24
N LYS A 302 31.54 27.48 26.66
CA LYS A 302 31.37 26.53 27.77
C LYS A 302 30.94 27.18 29.08
N SER A 303 31.13 28.49 29.22
CA SER A 303 30.77 29.31 30.38
C SER A 303 29.37 29.95 30.26
N THR A 304 28.61 29.68 29.21
CA THR A 304 27.30 30.30 29.00
C THR A 304 26.29 29.74 30.02
N THR A 305 25.70 30.61 30.83
CA THR A 305 24.65 30.23 31.77
C THR A 305 23.37 29.89 31.03
N ILE A 306 22.49 29.11 31.65
CA ILE A 306 21.16 28.70 31.08
C ILE A 306 20.35 29.91 30.65
N GLU A 307 20.38 30.99 31.46
CA GLU A 307 19.66 32.24 31.19
C GLU A 307 20.17 32.95 29.93
N GLN A 308 21.48 32.90 29.66
CA GLN A 308 22.08 33.44 28.44
C GLN A 308 21.84 32.59 27.21
N ALA A 309 21.69 31.27 27.38
CA ALA A 309 21.38 30.33 26.32
C ALA A 309 19.88 30.29 25.91
N LEU A 310 18.99 30.62 26.83
CA LEU A 310 17.54 30.48 26.67
C LEU A 310 16.96 31.26 25.48
N PRO A 311 17.31 32.48 25.19
CA PRO A 311 16.82 33.22 24.02
C PRO A 311 17.24 32.59 22.71
N THR A 312 18.49 32.09 22.62
CA THR A 312 19.00 31.39 21.42
C THR A 312 18.31 30.02 21.24
N LEU A 313 18.07 29.29 22.33
CA LEU A 313 17.33 28.02 22.30
C LEU A 313 15.86 28.22 21.92
N LYS A 314 15.20 29.27 22.43
CA LYS A 314 13.81 29.61 22.05
C LYS A 314 13.72 30.03 20.59
N ALA A 315 14.65 30.82 20.07
CA ALA A 315 14.69 31.22 18.68
C ALA A 315 14.95 30.00 17.76
N ASN A 316 15.86 29.12 18.16
CA ASN A 316 16.15 27.90 17.42
C ASN A 316 14.99 26.89 17.50
N HIS A 317 14.30 26.74 18.62
CA HIS A 317 13.13 25.87 18.77
C HIS A 317 11.96 26.35 17.90
N LYS A 318 11.73 27.66 17.79
CA LYS A 318 10.67 28.23 16.93
C LYS A 318 10.92 27.94 15.45
N ASN A 319 12.20 27.87 15.06
CA ASN A 319 12.63 27.58 13.69
C ASN A 319 12.93 26.08 13.44
N CYS A 320 13.05 25.26 14.51
CA CYS A 320 13.44 23.85 14.46
C CYS A 320 12.75 23.06 15.57
N PRO A 321 11.45 22.77 15.47
CA PRO A 321 10.69 22.07 16.53
C PRO A 321 11.21 20.66 16.85
N ASN A 322 11.92 20.01 15.91
CA ASN A 322 12.46 18.65 16.08
C ASN A 322 13.90 18.57 16.61
N LEU A 323 14.46 19.67 17.12
CA LEU A 323 15.85 19.73 17.63
C LEU A 323 16.07 18.90 18.91
N LEU A 324 15.04 18.24 19.44
CA LEU A 324 15.10 17.37 20.61
C LEU A 324 15.50 15.91 20.31
N THR A 325 15.65 15.53 19.04
CA THR A 325 16.12 14.20 18.63
C THR A 325 17.60 14.22 18.29
N LEU A 326 18.46 14.37 19.29
CA LEU A 326 19.91 14.33 19.12
C LEU A 326 20.51 12.98 19.58
N PRO A 327 21.56 12.46 18.87
CA PRO A 327 22.21 11.20 19.23
C PRO A 327 22.79 11.19 20.67
N GLY A 328 22.84 9.99 21.26
CA GLY A 328 23.03 9.67 22.67
C GLY A 328 24.03 10.47 23.52
N GLU A 329 25.11 11.01 22.98
CA GLU A 329 26.11 11.78 23.76
C GLU A 329 25.62 13.19 24.17
N ARG A 330 24.61 13.74 23.49
CA ARG A 330 24.03 15.05 23.85
C ARG A 330 22.78 14.94 24.72
N LEU A 331 22.20 13.75 24.85
CA LEU A 331 21.08 13.47 25.76
C LEU A 331 21.47 13.63 27.24
N SER A 332 22.70 13.36 27.61
CA SER A 332 23.19 13.59 28.97
C SER A 332 23.24 15.10 29.33
N TYR A 333 23.61 15.94 28.39
CA TYR A 333 23.63 17.40 28.57
C TYR A 333 22.19 17.95 28.67
N LEU A 334 21.28 17.50 27.84
CA LEU A 334 19.85 17.87 27.89
C LEU A 334 19.14 17.33 29.12
N ARG A 335 19.44 16.11 29.59
CA ARG A 335 18.91 15.57 30.87
C ARG A 335 19.29 16.44 32.04
N ASN A 336 20.54 16.93 32.08
CA ASN A 336 20.97 17.84 33.13
C ASN A 336 20.24 19.19 33.08
N ILE A 337 19.95 19.71 31.87
CA ILE A 337 19.16 20.93 31.68
C ILE A 337 17.72 20.72 32.12
N VAL A 338 17.05 19.60 31.73
CA VAL A 338 15.66 19.31 32.09
C VAL A 338 15.52 19.04 33.60
N GLN A 339 16.49 18.38 34.22
CA GLN A 339 16.50 18.22 35.69
C GLN A 339 16.68 19.53 36.43
N SER A 340 17.46 20.47 35.90
CA SER A 340 17.57 21.81 36.46
C SER A 340 16.27 22.63 36.30
N PHE A 341 15.48 22.39 35.27
CA PHE A 341 14.16 23.02 35.08
C PHE A 341 13.07 22.52 36.04
N SER A 342 13.11 21.23 36.39
CA SER A 342 12.15 20.67 37.38
C SER A 342 12.40 21.17 38.80
N LEU A 343 13.60 21.63 39.11
CA LEU A 343 13.96 22.25 40.40
C LEU A 343 13.59 23.74 40.48
N ILE A 344 13.26 24.39 39.38
CA ILE A 344 12.87 25.81 39.35
C ILE A 344 11.34 25.99 39.35
N LEU A 345 10.61 24.89 39.06
CA LEU A 345 9.14 24.87 39.01
C LEU A 345 8.50 24.15 40.22
N SER A 346 9.29 23.66 41.16
CA SER A 346 8.88 23.21 42.52
C SER A 346 9.22 24.28 43.54
#